data_690e1d54a01c7cad2cc7fb20ebcec9a5
#
_entry.id   690e1d54a01c7cad2cc7fb20ebcec9a5
#
_cell.length_a   1.000
_cell.length_b   1.000
_cell.length_c   1.000
_cell.angle_alpha   90.00
_cell.angle_beta   90.00
_cell.angle_gamma   90.00
#
_symmetry.space_group_name_H-M   'P 1'
#
loop_
_entity.id
_entity.type
_entity.pdbx_description
1 polymer ?
#
loop_
_entity_poly.entity_id
_entity_poly.type
_entity_poly.pdbx_seq_one_letter_code
_entity_poly.pdbx_strand_id
1 'polypeptide(L)'
;VINELKGIATAYYAYEDRYKAIPGDDINATAHLGQTAIAGGGDGILNGTFKDNAGTPATESQLFWQHTRLAGFMTGAATATTAPVGTNSFGGILGVQSDIASQAAPGTSTPVLGLLGNVVCSGNIPWKIAQAVDIVMDDGNSDTGTVRAGTLKTANATPETTAQLVYGTTSGVPNPGTMDETHTICMKL
;
A
#
# COMPACT_ATOMS: atom_id res chain seq x y z
N VAL A 1 5.68 0.30 12.25
CA VAL A 1 4.81 -0.32 11.24
C VAL A 1 3.35 -0.03 11.53
N ILE A 2 2.79 -0.46 12.68
CA ILE A 2 1.35 -0.28 13.01
C ILE A 2 0.93 1.19 12.88
N ASN A 3 1.66 2.10 13.51
CA ASN A 3 1.34 3.53 13.46
C ASN A 3 1.51 4.12 12.05
N GLU A 4 2.42 3.60 11.26
CA GLU A 4 2.64 4.00 9.86
C GLU A 4 1.44 3.58 8.99
N LEU A 5 1.01 2.31 9.08
CA LEU A 5 -0.16 1.81 8.36
C LEU A 5 -1.44 2.57 8.75
N LYS A 6 -1.67 2.74 10.07
CA LYS A 6 -2.83 3.49 10.58
C LYS A 6 -2.78 4.97 10.20
N GLY A 7 -1.59 5.56 10.16
CA GLY A 7 -1.40 6.96 9.73
C GLY A 7 -1.79 7.18 8.28
N ILE A 8 -1.44 6.24 7.39
CA ILE A 8 -1.86 6.28 5.98
C ILE A 8 -3.37 6.07 5.85
N ALA A 9 -3.94 5.10 6.56
CA ALA A 9 -5.39 4.89 6.55
C ALA A 9 -6.14 6.13 7.05
N THR A 10 -5.62 6.78 8.10
CA THR A 10 -6.20 8.04 8.60
C THR A 10 -6.16 9.15 7.55
N ALA A 11 -5.04 9.31 6.85
CA ALA A 11 -4.91 10.30 5.79
C ALA A 11 -5.82 9.99 4.58
N TYR A 12 -5.97 8.70 4.24
CA TYR A 12 -6.87 8.24 3.20
C TYR A 12 -8.31 8.64 3.50
N TYR A 13 -8.83 8.24 4.66
CA TYR A 13 -10.21 8.53 5.05
C TYR A 13 -10.46 10.03 5.33
N ALA A 14 -9.47 10.76 5.86
CA ALA A 14 -9.58 12.20 6.04
C ALA A 14 -9.72 12.94 4.71
N TYR A 15 -9.00 12.48 3.68
CA TYR A 15 -9.11 13.01 2.32
C TYR A 15 -10.49 12.71 1.73
N GLU A 16 -10.92 11.45 1.82
CA GLU A 16 -12.23 11.01 1.32
C GLU A 16 -13.38 11.76 2.00
N ASP A 17 -13.29 11.97 3.32
CA ASP A 17 -14.32 12.74 4.04
C ASP A 17 -14.38 14.19 3.58
N ARG A 18 -13.23 14.83 3.39
CA ARG A 18 -13.15 16.25 3.01
C ARG A 18 -13.52 16.50 1.56
N TYR A 19 -13.06 15.69 0.63
CA TYR A 19 -13.17 15.94 -0.81
C TYR A 19 -14.17 15.00 -1.51
N LYS A 20 -14.68 13.98 -0.81
CA LYS A 20 -15.55 12.92 -1.35
C LYS A 20 -14.93 12.20 -2.56
N ALA A 21 -13.61 12.06 -2.54
CA ALA A 21 -12.79 11.45 -3.56
C ALA A 21 -11.66 10.65 -2.92
N ILE A 22 -11.15 9.65 -3.63
CA ILE A 22 -10.01 8.84 -3.19
C ILE A 22 -8.72 9.60 -3.47
N PRO A 23 -7.81 9.78 -2.49
CA PRO A 23 -6.53 10.42 -2.75
C PRO A 23 -5.69 9.59 -3.73
N GLY A 24 -5.18 10.22 -4.77
CA GLY A 24 -4.52 9.57 -5.90
C GLY A 24 -5.44 9.42 -7.10
N ASP A 25 -6.69 9.03 -6.90
CA ASP A 25 -7.70 8.84 -7.95
C ASP A 25 -8.62 10.06 -8.13
N ASP A 26 -8.43 11.13 -7.39
CA ASP A 26 -9.28 12.34 -7.45
C ASP A 26 -9.18 13.06 -8.81
N ILE A 27 -10.20 12.92 -9.64
CA ILE A 27 -10.30 13.58 -10.94
C ILE A 27 -10.39 15.10 -10.84
N ASN A 28 -10.85 15.63 -9.69
CA ASN A 28 -10.97 17.05 -9.40
C ASN A 28 -9.82 17.60 -8.54
N ALA A 29 -8.72 16.88 -8.43
CA ALA A 29 -7.60 17.25 -7.55
C ALA A 29 -7.10 18.69 -7.76
N THR A 30 -7.09 19.18 -8.99
CA THR A 30 -6.69 20.57 -9.30
C THR A 30 -7.62 21.60 -8.66
N ALA A 31 -8.92 21.32 -8.63
CA ALA A 31 -9.92 22.18 -7.99
C ALA A 31 -9.84 22.08 -6.45
N HIS A 32 -9.58 20.91 -5.92
CA HIS A 32 -9.53 20.65 -4.49
C HIS A 32 -8.23 21.14 -3.83
N LEU A 33 -7.09 20.97 -4.53
CA LEU A 33 -5.74 21.12 -3.95
C LEU A 33 -4.92 22.23 -4.60
N GLY A 34 -5.40 22.81 -5.71
CA GLY A 34 -4.70 23.85 -6.46
C GLY A 34 -4.01 23.35 -7.73
N GLN A 35 -3.52 24.27 -8.54
CA GLN A 35 -3.02 24.04 -9.91
C GLN A 35 -1.79 23.13 -10.01
N THR A 36 -1.12 22.84 -8.91
CA THR A 36 0.05 21.95 -8.88
C THR A 36 -0.33 20.49 -8.70
N ALA A 37 -1.58 20.19 -8.33
CA ALA A 37 -2.06 18.85 -8.22
C ALA A 37 -2.32 18.23 -9.59
N ILE A 38 -1.95 16.97 -9.76
CA ILE A 38 -2.29 16.17 -10.93
C ILE A 38 -3.57 15.41 -10.63
N ALA A 39 -4.53 15.43 -11.56
CA ALA A 39 -5.77 14.70 -11.42
C ALA A 39 -5.56 13.19 -11.61
N GLY A 40 -6.29 12.39 -10.85
CA GLY A 40 -6.43 10.95 -11.04
C GLY A 40 -7.52 10.59 -12.06
N GLY A 41 -7.83 9.31 -12.17
CA GLY A 41 -8.82 8.76 -13.12
C GLY A 41 -10.28 8.93 -12.70
N GLY A 42 -10.55 8.91 -11.40
CA GLY A 42 -11.91 9.00 -10.83
C GLY A 42 -12.71 7.71 -10.96
N ASP A 43 -12.07 6.57 -11.11
CA ASP A 43 -12.71 5.26 -11.32
C ASP A 43 -12.79 4.40 -10.05
N GLY A 44 -12.31 4.90 -8.93
CA GLY A 44 -12.30 4.21 -7.63
C GLY A 44 -11.08 3.31 -7.42
N ILE A 45 -10.14 3.30 -8.35
CA ILE A 45 -8.99 2.42 -8.39
C ILE A 45 -7.70 3.24 -8.22
N LEU A 46 -6.76 2.72 -7.46
CA LEU A 46 -5.41 3.29 -7.39
C LEU A 46 -4.47 2.54 -8.33
N ASN A 47 -4.37 3.00 -9.56
CA ASN A 47 -3.49 2.44 -10.58
C ASN A 47 -2.02 2.55 -10.15
N GLY A 48 -1.23 1.54 -10.52
CA GLY A 48 0.18 1.44 -10.14
C GLY A 48 0.41 0.45 -9.01
N THR A 49 1.62 0.41 -8.51
CA THR A 49 2.01 -0.46 -7.40
C THR A 49 2.40 0.36 -6.18
N PHE A 50 2.27 -0.21 -4.99
CA PHE A 50 2.63 0.49 -3.76
C PHE A 50 4.09 0.98 -3.72
N LYS A 51 4.95 0.43 -4.56
CA LYS A 51 6.37 0.77 -4.68
C LYS A 51 6.71 1.77 -5.79
N ASP A 52 5.73 2.23 -6.54
CA ASP A 52 5.96 3.20 -7.62
C ASP A 52 6.46 4.52 -7.03
N ASN A 53 7.74 4.80 -7.23
CA ASN A 53 8.44 5.89 -6.54
C ASN A 53 8.72 7.11 -7.41
N ALA A 54 8.78 6.94 -8.70
CA ALA A 54 8.93 8.02 -9.66
C ALA A 54 8.63 7.49 -11.06
N GLY A 55 7.78 8.17 -11.75
CA GLY A 55 7.43 7.84 -13.12
C GLY A 55 6.85 9.04 -13.83
N THR A 56 6.92 9.05 -15.15
CA THR A 56 6.21 10.00 -15.97
C THR A 56 5.47 9.20 -17.03
N PRO A 57 4.14 9.16 -17.01
CA PRO A 57 3.24 9.83 -16.07
C PRO A 57 3.26 9.19 -14.65
N ALA A 58 2.92 9.99 -13.65
CA ALA A 58 2.78 9.50 -12.29
C ALA A 58 1.58 8.55 -12.18
N THR A 59 1.76 7.43 -11.49
CA THR A 59 0.66 6.51 -11.19
C THR A 59 -0.18 7.05 -10.02
N GLU A 60 -1.43 6.60 -9.90
CA GLU A 60 -2.32 7.03 -8.82
C GLU A 60 -1.82 6.61 -7.44
N SER A 61 -1.14 5.46 -7.35
CA SER A 61 -0.41 5.05 -6.16
C SER A 61 0.65 6.08 -5.73
N GLN A 62 1.28 6.76 -6.69
CA GLN A 62 2.21 7.86 -6.43
C GLN A 62 1.48 9.18 -6.17
N LEU A 63 0.40 9.49 -6.91
CA LEU A 63 -0.42 10.68 -6.70
C LEU A 63 -1.08 10.71 -5.33
N PHE A 64 -1.33 9.56 -4.71
CA PHE A 64 -1.78 9.47 -3.31
C PHE A 64 -0.91 10.32 -2.38
N TRP A 65 0.40 10.23 -2.52
CA TRP A 65 1.34 10.99 -1.69
C TRP A 65 1.28 12.48 -1.97
N GLN A 66 1.10 12.87 -3.24
CA GLN A 66 0.92 14.27 -3.62
C GLN A 66 -0.37 14.83 -3.01
N HIS A 67 -1.50 14.14 -3.23
CA HIS A 67 -2.81 14.60 -2.78
C HIS A 67 -2.88 14.74 -1.27
N THR A 68 -2.44 13.72 -0.52
CA THR A 68 -2.48 13.76 0.95
C THR A 68 -1.56 14.82 1.55
N ARG A 69 -0.43 15.12 0.92
CA ARG A 69 0.49 16.17 1.33
C ARG A 69 -0.01 17.57 0.99
N LEU A 70 -0.55 17.78 -0.21
CA LEU A 70 -1.17 19.06 -0.58
C LEU A 70 -2.40 19.35 0.27
N ALA A 71 -3.17 18.34 0.64
CA ALA A 71 -4.30 18.45 1.55
C ALA A 71 -3.89 18.76 3.00
N GLY A 72 -2.61 18.61 3.35
CA GLY A 72 -2.08 18.82 4.70
C GLY A 72 -2.32 17.65 5.67
N PHE A 73 -2.75 16.48 5.18
CA PHE A 73 -2.95 15.27 6.01
C PHE A 73 -1.65 14.52 6.28
N MET A 74 -0.66 14.70 5.42
CA MET A 74 0.68 14.12 5.57
C MET A 74 1.76 15.17 5.34
N THR A 75 2.93 14.96 5.92
CA THR A 75 4.11 15.82 5.72
C THR A 75 4.98 15.30 4.59
N GLY A 76 5.74 16.17 3.95
CA GLY A 76 6.69 15.83 2.90
C GLY A 76 6.53 16.66 1.63
N ALA A 77 7.42 16.42 0.66
CA ALA A 77 7.37 17.10 -0.64
C ALA A 77 6.15 16.63 -1.45
N ALA A 78 5.46 17.58 -2.03
CA ALA A 78 4.21 17.36 -2.78
C ALA A 78 4.35 17.63 -4.29
N THR A 79 5.58 17.65 -4.83
CA THR A 79 5.80 17.81 -6.26
C THR A 79 5.39 16.54 -7.00
N ALA A 80 4.59 16.68 -8.04
CA ALA A 80 3.91 15.59 -8.72
C ALA A 80 4.83 14.49 -9.27
N THR A 81 5.98 14.86 -9.80
CA THR A 81 6.92 13.92 -10.42
C THR A 81 7.96 13.36 -9.45
N THR A 82 8.00 13.87 -8.23
CA THR A 82 9.03 13.52 -7.22
C THR A 82 8.47 13.37 -5.81
N ALA A 83 7.12 13.26 -5.66
CA ALA A 83 6.56 12.96 -4.36
C ALA A 83 7.08 11.58 -3.92
N PRO A 84 8.08 11.52 -3.02
CA PRO A 84 8.63 10.24 -2.63
C PRO A 84 7.57 9.44 -1.90
N VAL A 85 7.49 8.16 -2.18
CA VAL A 85 6.71 7.23 -1.38
C VAL A 85 7.17 7.24 0.07
N GLY A 86 6.33 6.79 0.99
CA GLY A 86 6.74 6.60 2.37
C GLY A 86 7.79 5.52 2.50
N THR A 87 8.60 5.65 3.54
CA THR A 87 9.50 4.58 3.99
C THR A 87 9.13 4.20 5.41
N ASN A 88 9.14 2.92 5.70
CA ASN A 88 8.90 2.41 7.04
C ASN A 88 10.16 2.39 7.90
N SER A 89 10.00 2.09 9.18
CA SER A 89 11.11 2.03 10.16
C SER A 89 12.16 0.96 9.86
N PHE A 90 11.89 0.04 8.92
CA PHE A 90 12.83 -1.01 8.48
C PHE A 90 13.50 -0.68 7.13
N GLY A 91 13.31 0.55 6.63
CA GLY A 91 13.86 0.99 5.35
C GLY A 91 13.14 0.43 4.12
N GLY A 92 12.00 -0.23 4.33
CA GLY A 92 11.16 -0.71 3.24
C GLY A 92 10.21 0.38 2.71
N ILE A 93 9.67 0.14 1.54
CA ILE A 93 8.68 1.04 0.92
C ILE A 93 7.33 0.88 1.64
N LEU A 94 6.70 2.02 1.85
CA LEU A 94 5.35 2.15 2.37
C LEU A 94 4.50 2.85 1.31
N GLY A 95 3.40 2.25 0.89
CA GLY A 95 2.58 2.81 -0.19
C GLY A 95 1.19 2.21 -0.26
N VAL A 96 0.42 2.71 -1.21
CA VAL A 96 -0.96 2.28 -1.46
C VAL A 96 -1.10 1.76 -2.89
N GLN A 97 -2.04 0.87 -3.10
CA GLN A 97 -2.47 0.42 -4.42
C GLN A 97 -3.87 -0.19 -4.34
N SER A 98 -4.48 -0.38 -5.48
CA SER A 98 -5.63 -1.28 -5.59
C SER A 98 -5.17 -2.70 -5.92
N ASP A 99 -6.09 -3.66 -5.82
CA ASP A 99 -5.87 -5.01 -6.29
C ASP A 99 -5.35 -5.01 -7.75
N ILE A 100 -4.40 -5.89 -8.04
CA ILE A 100 -3.61 -5.85 -9.28
C ILE A 100 -4.46 -5.98 -10.55
N ALA A 101 -5.64 -6.50 -10.45
CA ALA A 101 -6.47 -6.82 -11.60
C ALA A 101 -7.32 -5.67 -12.11
N SER A 102 -7.51 -4.66 -11.31
CA SER A 102 -8.08 -3.41 -11.79
C SER A 102 -7.20 -2.76 -12.87
N GLN A 103 -5.95 -3.20 -13.00
CA GLN A 103 -4.97 -2.61 -13.90
C GLN A 103 -4.82 -3.34 -15.26
N ALA A 104 -5.34 -4.55 -15.40
CA ALA A 104 -5.05 -5.38 -16.59
C ALA A 104 -6.25 -5.56 -17.55
N ALA A 105 -7.45 -5.70 -17.08
CA ALA A 105 -8.68 -5.75 -17.87
C ALA A 105 -9.91 -5.85 -16.94
N PRO A 106 -11.09 -5.31 -17.31
CA PRO A 106 -12.31 -5.49 -16.55
C PRO A 106 -12.64 -6.98 -16.35
N GLY A 107 -12.74 -7.41 -15.12
CA GLY A 107 -13.21 -8.76 -14.76
C GLY A 107 -12.16 -9.79 -14.39
N THR A 108 -10.87 -9.43 -14.34
CA THR A 108 -9.79 -10.32 -13.88
C THR A 108 -9.14 -9.79 -12.62
N SER A 109 -9.83 -9.83 -11.47
CA SER A 109 -9.30 -9.36 -10.19
C SER A 109 -8.29 -10.32 -9.60
N THR A 110 -7.02 -9.91 -9.52
CA THR A 110 -5.99 -10.60 -8.74
C THR A 110 -5.74 -9.79 -7.47
N PRO A 111 -6.34 -10.20 -6.34
CA PRO A 111 -6.23 -9.45 -5.10
C PRO A 111 -4.78 -9.41 -4.61
N VAL A 112 -4.38 -8.29 -4.00
CA VAL A 112 -3.08 -8.16 -3.32
C VAL A 112 -3.13 -8.99 -2.06
N LEU A 113 -2.36 -10.06 -1.98
CA LEU A 113 -2.37 -11.02 -0.87
C LEU A 113 -3.79 -11.55 -0.54
N GLY A 114 -4.66 -11.65 -1.55
CA GLY A 114 -6.06 -12.01 -1.33
C GLY A 114 -6.95 -10.88 -0.82
N LEU A 115 -6.45 -9.66 -0.64
CA LEU A 115 -7.23 -8.47 -0.30
C LEU A 115 -7.79 -7.81 -1.56
N LEU A 116 -9.09 -7.57 -1.58
CA LEU A 116 -9.79 -6.87 -2.67
C LEU A 116 -9.97 -5.39 -2.34
N GLY A 117 -9.86 -4.53 -3.34
CA GLY A 117 -10.00 -3.08 -3.24
C GLY A 117 -8.68 -2.38 -2.88
N ASN A 118 -8.80 -1.20 -2.28
CA ASN A 118 -7.64 -0.39 -1.93
C ASN A 118 -6.94 -0.92 -0.70
N VAL A 119 -5.62 -0.99 -0.75
CA VAL A 119 -4.77 -1.49 0.33
C VAL A 119 -3.59 -0.56 0.58
N VAL A 120 -3.13 -0.51 1.82
CA VAL A 120 -1.83 0.04 2.19
C VAL A 120 -0.87 -1.10 2.47
N CYS A 121 0.33 -1.02 1.89
CA CYS A 121 1.35 -2.05 2.01
C CYS A 121 2.65 -1.49 2.58
N SER A 122 3.34 -2.30 3.38
CA SER A 122 4.65 -2.01 3.98
C SER A 122 5.59 -3.17 3.70
N GLY A 123 6.64 -2.92 2.94
CA GLY A 123 7.63 -3.92 2.54
C GLY A 123 8.81 -4.03 3.50
N ASN A 124 9.65 -5.04 3.29
CA ASN A 124 10.88 -5.27 4.05
C ASN A 124 10.68 -5.45 5.58
N ILE A 125 9.59 -6.07 5.99
CA ILE A 125 9.26 -6.29 7.40
C ILE A 125 9.77 -7.68 7.82
N PRO A 126 10.64 -7.79 8.85
CA PRO A 126 11.02 -9.09 9.39
C PRO A 126 9.80 -9.91 9.79
N TRP A 127 9.78 -11.20 9.48
CA TRP A 127 8.60 -12.06 9.65
C TRP A 127 8.01 -12.05 11.07
N LYS A 128 8.86 -12.01 12.11
CA LYS A 128 8.41 -11.94 13.52
C LYS A 128 7.67 -10.64 13.82
N ILE A 129 8.11 -9.55 13.22
CA ILE A 129 7.44 -8.26 13.35
C ILE A 129 6.15 -8.27 12.54
N ALA A 130 6.16 -8.86 11.34
CA ALA A 130 4.97 -9.02 10.52
C ALA A 130 3.88 -9.78 11.29
N GLN A 131 4.23 -10.92 11.90
CA GLN A 131 3.32 -11.70 12.74
C GLN A 131 2.82 -10.90 13.95
N ALA A 132 3.71 -10.18 14.64
CA ALA A 132 3.31 -9.37 15.79
C ALA A 132 2.37 -8.22 15.41
N VAL A 133 2.57 -7.62 14.23
CA VAL A 133 1.68 -6.58 13.69
C VAL A 133 0.29 -7.16 13.42
N ASP A 134 0.23 -8.33 12.80
CA ASP A 134 -1.00 -9.01 12.47
C ASP A 134 -1.78 -9.41 13.75
N ILE A 135 -1.13 -10.06 14.71
CA ILE A 135 -1.75 -10.40 16.01
C ILE A 135 -2.36 -9.17 16.71
N VAL A 136 -1.73 -8.00 16.57
CA VAL A 136 -2.22 -6.77 17.22
C VAL A 136 -3.34 -6.10 16.43
N MET A 137 -3.32 -6.21 15.12
CA MET A 137 -4.23 -5.49 14.22
C MET A 137 -5.39 -6.34 13.73
N ASP A 138 -5.21 -7.67 13.69
CA ASP A 138 -6.18 -8.61 13.13
C ASP A 138 -6.18 -9.95 13.87
N ASP A 139 -6.00 -11.07 13.19
CA ASP A 139 -6.16 -12.43 13.72
C ASP A 139 -4.84 -13.19 13.95
N GLY A 140 -3.72 -12.62 13.50
CA GLY A 140 -2.39 -13.24 13.60
C GLY A 140 -2.12 -14.30 12.54
N ASN A 141 -2.97 -14.40 11.52
CA ASN A 141 -2.86 -15.36 10.43
C ASN A 141 -2.61 -14.62 9.09
N SER A 142 -1.47 -14.84 8.51
CA SER A 142 -0.99 -14.11 7.33
C SER A 142 -1.86 -14.22 6.07
N ASP A 143 -2.80 -15.16 6.00
CA ASP A 143 -3.65 -15.39 4.82
C ASP A 143 -5.14 -15.10 5.06
N THR A 144 -5.52 -14.72 6.26
CA THR A 144 -6.90 -14.37 6.61
C THR A 144 -7.03 -12.93 7.09
N GLY A 145 -8.24 -12.48 7.35
CA GLY A 145 -8.51 -11.16 7.91
C GLY A 145 -8.30 -9.98 6.95
N THR A 146 -8.11 -8.82 7.53
CA THR A 146 -7.94 -7.51 6.87
C THR A 146 -6.47 -7.06 6.79
N VAL A 147 -5.59 -7.71 7.54
CA VAL A 147 -4.14 -7.57 7.48
C VAL A 147 -3.57 -8.89 6.98
N ARG A 148 -2.78 -8.86 5.92
CA ARG A 148 -2.19 -10.06 5.34
C ARG A 148 -0.74 -9.85 5.00
N ALA A 149 0.02 -10.93 4.97
CA ALA A 149 1.44 -10.87 4.64
C ALA A 149 1.82 -11.88 3.57
N GLY A 150 2.75 -11.47 2.70
CA GLY A 150 3.36 -12.33 1.69
C GLY A 150 4.87 -12.37 1.84
N THR A 151 5.48 -13.49 1.45
CA THR A 151 6.93 -13.60 1.35
C THR A 151 7.44 -12.80 0.18
N LEU A 152 8.51 -12.08 0.43
CA LEU A 152 9.30 -11.47 -0.61
C LEU A 152 10.63 -12.19 -0.72
N LYS A 153 10.95 -12.65 -1.91
CA LYS A 153 12.30 -13.12 -2.22
C LYS A 153 13.31 -11.97 -2.33
N THR A 154 12.82 -10.73 -2.40
CA THR A 154 13.63 -9.51 -2.51
C THR A 154 12.93 -8.37 -1.78
N ALA A 155 13.69 -7.62 -0.99
CA ALA A 155 13.21 -6.40 -0.34
C ALA A 155 12.52 -5.49 -1.38
N ASN A 156 11.33 -4.95 -1.03
CA ASN A 156 10.54 -4.06 -1.88
C ASN A 156 10.03 -4.67 -3.21
N ALA A 157 9.96 -6.00 -3.34
CA ALA A 157 9.30 -6.62 -4.49
C ALA A 157 7.77 -6.39 -4.45
N THR A 158 7.11 -6.52 -5.59
CA THR A 158 5.64 -6.47 -5.66
C THR A 158 5.08 -7.56 -4.75
N PRO A 159 4.04 -7.29 -3.94
CA PRO A 159 3.40 -8.30 -3.12
C PRO A 159 2.98 -9.49 -3.97
N GLU A 160 3.17 -10.68 -3.46
CA GLU A 160 2.61 -11.86 -4.10
C GLU A 160 1.08 -11.76 -4.08
N THR A 161 0.44 -12.29 -5.12
CA THR A 161 -1.03 -12.33 -5.20
C THR A 161 -1.64 -13.29 -4.18
N THR A 162 -0.81 -14.16 -3.60
CA THR A 162 -1.22 -15.16 -2.62
C THR A 162 -0.55 -14.84 -1.29
N ALA A 163 -1.34 -14.69 -0.23
CA ALA A 163 -0.85 -14.61 1.13
C ALA A 163 -0.15 -15.93 1.52
N GLN A 164 0.82 -15.84 2.40
CA GLN A 164 1.44 -17.04 2.95
C GLN A 164 0.57 -17.64 4.05
N LEU A 165 0.44 -18.96 4.01
CA LEU A 165 -0.37 -19.70 4.96
C LEU A 165 0.12 -19.61 6.42
N VAL A 166 1.42 -19.38 6.64
CA VAL A 166 2.01 -19.28 7.99
C VAL A 166 3.24 -18.38 7.97
N TYR A 167 3.36 -17.50 8.95
CA TYR A 167 4.56 -16.67 9.13
C TYR A 167 5.83 -17.52 9.32
N GLY A 168 6.90 -17.13 8.64
CA GLY A 168 8.19 -17.82 8.72
C GLY A 168 8.24 -19.17 8.02
N THR A 169 7.32 -19.41 7.07
CA THR A 169 7.32 -20.63 6.24
C THR A 169 7.50 -20.28 4.77
N THR A 170 8.17 -21.15 4.03
CA THR A 170 8.18 -21.13 2.57
C THR A 170 7.31 -22.29 2.10
N SER A 171 6.23 -22.01 1.36
CA SER A 171 5.29 -23.03 0.87
C SER A 171 4.69 -23.92 1.98
N GLY A 172 4.37 -23.34 3.15
CA GLY A 172 3.76 -24.07 4.27
C GLY A 172 4.72 -24.97 5.07
N VAL A 173 6.00 -24.96 4.76
CA VAL A 173 7.02 -25.71 5.51
C VAL A 173 7.79 -24.73 6.42
N PRO A 174 7.85 -24.97 7.75
CA PRO A 174 8.67 -24.17 8.64
C PRO A 174 10.12 -24.19 8.15
N ASN A 175 10.70 -23.02 7.87
CA ASN A 175 12.09 -22.90 7.50
C ASN A 175 12.90 -22.27 8.67
N PRO A 176 13.42 -23.07 9.58
CA PRO A 176 14.11 -22.56 10.76
C PRO A 176 15.46 -21.90 10.47
N GLY A 177 15.89 -21.88 9.21
CA GLY A 177 17.21 -21.39 8.80
C GLY A 177 17.25 -19.99 8.22
N THR A 178 16.11 -19.37 7.91
CA THR A 178 16.06 -18.02 7.29
C THR A 178 15.54 -16.98 8.29
N MET A 179 16.35 -16.65 9.28
CA MET A 179 16.05 -15.56 10.22
C MET A 179 15.98 -14.17 9.55
N ASP A 180 16.35 -14.10 8.27
CA ASP A 180 16.43 -12.87 7.48
C ASP A 180 15.28 -12.73 6.46
N GLU A 181 14.26 -13.58 6.51
CA GLU A 181 13.10 -13.45 5.62
C GLU A 181 12.30 -12.20 5.97
N THR A 182 12.14 -11.35 4.98
CA THR A 182 11.31 -10.17 5.09
C THR A 182 9.99 -10.37 4.33
N HIS A 183 8.93 -9.80 4.86
CA HIS A 183 7.59 -9.86 4.31
C HIS A 183 7.10 -8.49 3.86
N THR A 184 6.17 -8.48 2.92
CA THR A 184 5.29 -7.34 2.72
C THR A 184 4.01 -7.60 3.50
N ILE A 185 3.65 -6.65 4.34
CA ILE A 185 2.35 -6.60 5.03
C ILE A 185 1.46 -5.63 4.28
N CYS A 186 0.22 -6.05 4.01
CA CYS A 186 -0.81 -5.18 3.46
C CYS A 186 -2.05 -5.18 4.37
N MET A 187 -2.65 -4.02 4.51
CA MET A 187 -3.89 -3.80 5.24
C MET A 187 -4.94 -3.21 4.30
N LYS A 188 -6.16 -3.71 4.37
CA LYS A 188 -7.29 -3.17 3.61
C LYS A 188 -7.64 -1.76 4.12
N LEU A 189 -7.88 -0.85 3.16
CA LEU A 189 -8.41 0.50 3.37
C LEU A 189 -9.93 0.52 3.21
#